data_3ae971723ba5361ea1dd792ce932e495
#
_entry.id   3ae971723ba5361ea1dd792ce932e495
#
_cell.length_a   1.000
_cell.length_b   1.000
_cell.length_c   1.000
_cell.angle_alpha   90.00
_cell.angle_beta   90.00
_cell.angle_gamma   90.00
#
_symmetry.space_group_name_H-M   'P 1'
#
loop_
_entity.id
_entity.type
_entity.pdbx_description
1 polymer ?
#
loop_
_entity_poly.entity_id
_entity_poly.type
_entity_poly.pdbx_seq_one_letter_code
_entity_poly.pdbx_strand_id
1 'polypeptide(L)'
;MRGAIPGLPSPHPLAGALPAMYQEDEFTREFVAAFDEVLAPVLSTLDNFEHYLDPTLAPLDFVDWLAGWLGVVPDEGWPAARRRELVARAVTLYRRRGTVRGLAEQVALATGGKVEVRDSGGVSWSGTPSGPLPGSGDAAVRVLVRLDDPSKLDQRRLERLVAAAKPAHVAHHVEVVGP
;
A
#
# COMPACT_ATOMS: atom_id res chain seq x y z
N MET A 1 -7.14 14.70 -17.92
CA MET A 1 -8.45 14.72 -17.25
C MET A 1 -9.05 13.35 -17.42
N ARG A 2 -9.35 12.64 -16.34
CA ARG A 2 -10.11 11.40 -16.40
C ARG A 2 -11.52 11.80 -16.80
N GLY A 3 -11.88 11.41 -18.01
CA GLY A 3 -13.09 11.54 -18.77
C GLY A 3 -14.19 12.44 -18.23
N ALA A 4 -14.39 13.59 -18.87
CA ALA A 4 -15.67 14.24 -18.78
C ALA A 4 -16.74 13.24 -19.27
N ILE A 5 -17.70 12.92 -18.44
CA ILE A 5 -18.87 12.13 -18.83
C ILE A 5 -19.88 13.13 -19.37
N PRO A 6 -20.14 13.15 -20.69
CA PRO A 6 -21.13 14.05 -21.26
C PRO A 6 -22.49 13.84 -20.60
N GLY A 7 -23.14 14.94 -20.20
CA GLY A 7 -24.47 14.89 -19.60
C GLY A 7 -24.49 14.37 -18.15
N LEU A 8 -23.35 14.39 -17.43
CA LEU A 8 -23.33 14.07 -16.00
C LEU A 8 -24.16 15.13 -15.25
N PRO A 9 -25.24 14.75 -14.55
CA PRO A 9 -26.03 15.71 -13.80
C PRO A 9 -25.25 16.19 -12.57
N SER A 10 -25.37 17.49 -12.28
CA SER A 10 -24.86 18.02 -11.01
C SER A 10 -25.76 17.60 -9.86
N PRO A 11 -25.24 17.01 -8.76
CA PRO A 11 -26.02 16.72 -7.56
C PRO A 11 -26.46 18.01 -6.84
N HIS A 12 -25.84 19.15 -7.14
CA HIS A 12 -26.10 20.47 -6.57
C HIS A 12 -26.23 21.53 -7.67
N PRO A 13 -27.34 21.54 -8.45
CA PRO A 13 -27.51 22.52 -9.53
C PRO A 13 -27.46 23.97 -9.02
N LEU A 14 -26.60 24.79 -9.64
CA LEU A 14 -26.42 26.19 -9.27
C LEU A 14 -27.70 27.00 -9.37
N ALA A 15 -28.58 26.66 -10.32
CA ALA A 15 -29.87 27.33 -10.48
C ALA A 15 -30.71 27.30 -9.20
N GLY A 16 -30.66 26.21 -8.42
CA GLY A 16 -31.37 26.07 -7.15
C GLY A 16 -30.83 26.95 -6.02
N ALA A 17 -29.58 27.40 -6.14
CA ALA A 17 -28.94 28.30 -5.17
C ALA A 17 -29.18 29.80 -5.47
N LEU A 18 -29.74 30.12 -6.64
CA LEU A 18 -30.02 31.50 -7.04
C LEU A 18 -31.25 32.07 -6.31
N PRO A 19 -31.31 33.39 -6.11
CA PRO A 19 -32.56 34.06 -5.69
C PRO A 19 -33.70 33.71 -6.64
N ALA A 20 -34.93 33.57 -6.12
CA ALA A 20 -36.10 33.14 -6.89
C ALA A 20 -36.34 33.90 -8.21
N MET A 21 -36.07 35.23 -8.21
CA MET A 21 -36.21 36.07 -9.39
C MET A 21 -35.33 35.64 -10.59
N TYR A 22 -34.23 34.95 -10.34
CA TYR A 22 -33.31 34.43 -11.38
C TYR A 22 -33.58 32.98 -11.73
N GLN A 23 -34.27 32.24 -10.86
CA GLN A 23 -34.59 30.80 -11.12
C GLN A 23 -35.63 30.64 -12.24
N GLU A 24 -36.46 31.66 -12.48
CA GLU A 24 -37.47 31.66 -13.54
C GLU A 24 -36.93 32.20 -14.88
N ASP A 25 -35.76 32.89 -14.85
CA ASP A 25 -35.14 33.47 -16.06
C ASP A 25 -34.41 32.36 -16.84
N GLU A 26 -34.86 32.14 -18.10
CA GLU A 26 -34.32 31.08 -18.97
C GLU A 26 -32.85 31.29 -19.30
N PHE A 27 -32.45 32.51 -19.64
CA PHE A 27 -31.04 32.82 -19.95
C PHE A 27 -30.15 32.56 -18.76
N THR A 28 -30.54 32.99 -17.58
CA THR A 28 -29.75 32.77 -16.34
C THR A 28 -29.61 31.27 -16.03
N ARG A 29 -30.67 30.50 -16.20
CA ARG A 29 -30.63 29.06 -15.99
C ARG A 29 -29.68 28.33 -16.95
N GLU A 30 -29.75 28.64 -18.24
CA GLU A 30 -28.85 28.09 -19.25
C GLU A 30 -27.40 28.53 -19.00
N PHE A 31 -27.18 29.77 -18.62
CA PHE A 31 -25.86 30.29 -18.32
C PHE A 31 -25.21 29.53 -17.13
N VAL A 32 -25.95 29.34 -16.03
CA VAL A 32 -25.39 28.63 -14.88
C VAL A 32 -25.29 27.13 -15.12
N ALA A 33 -26.11 26.53 -15.98
CA ALA A 33 -26.03 25.12 -16.35
C ALA A 33 -24.68 24.77 -17.01
N ALA A 34 -24.09 25.72 -17.76
CA ALA A 34 -22.74 25.56 -18.30
C ALA A 34 -21.67 25.39 -17.21
N PHE A 35 -21.82 26.05 -16.06
CA PHE A 35 -20.94 25.84 -14.91
C PHE A 35 -21.21 24.51 -14.22
N ASP A 36 -22.47 24.06 -14.17
CA ASP A 36 -22.80 22.76 -13.61
C ASP A 36 -22.12 21.62 -14.39
N GLU A 37 -22.05 21.71 -15.72
CA GLU A 37 -21.32 20.73 -16.54
C GLU A 37 -19.83 20.66 -16.20
N VAL A 38 -19.21 21.80 -15.86
CA VAL A 38 -17.79 21.88 -15.45
C VAL A 38 -17.60 21.34 -14.02
N LEU A 39 -18.54 21.63 -13.13
CA LEU A 39 -18.46 21.27 -11.71
C LEU A 39 -18.89 19.83 -11.42
N ALA A 40 -19.84 19.28 -12.21
CA ALA A 40 -20.37 17.93 -11.95
C ALA A 40 -19.29 16.84 -11.85
N PRO A 41 -18.25 16.77 -12.70
CA PRO A 41 -17.18 15.78 -12.55
C PRO A 41 -16.37 15.96 -11.26
N VAL A 42 -16.19 17.21 -10.81
CA VAL A 42 -15.47 17.51 -9.56
C VAL A 42 -16.29 17.04 -8.35
N LEU A 43 -17.57 17.38 -8.32
CA LEU A 43 -18.50 16.93 -7.26
C LEU A 43 -18.59 15.42 -7.23
N SER A 44 -18.75 14.77 -8.38
CA SER A 44 -18.78 13.31 -8.48
C SER A 44 -17.49 12.68 -7.97
N THR A 45 -16.33 13.27 -8.21
CA THR A 45 -15.05 12.78 -7.69
C THR A 45 -14.98 12.91 -6.16
N LEU A 46 -15.47 14.03 -5.62
CA LEU A 46 -15.50 14.26 -4.16
C LEU A 46 -16.47 13.29 -3.47
N ASP A 47 -17.64 13.07 -4.04
CA ASP A 47 -18.65 12.14 -3.50
C ASP A 47 -18.17 10.69 -3.52
N ASN A 48 -17.30 10.35 -4.46
CA ASN A 48 -16.69 9.02 -4.58
C ASN A 48 -15.29 8.93 -3.97
N PHE A 49 -14.87 9.91 -3.19
CA PHE A 49 -13.48 9.98 -2.70
C PHE A 49 -13.09 8.80 -1.82
N GLU A 50 -14.00 8.25 -1.05
CA GLU A 50 -13.76 7.04 -0.24
C GLU A 50 -13.31 5.85 -1.10
N HIS A 51 -13.87 5.69 -2.31
CA HIS A 51 -13.51 4.61 -3.24
C HIS A 51 -12.10 4.80 -3.83
N TYR A 52 -11.60 6.03 -3.88
CA TYR A 52 -10.21 6.31 -4.25
C TYR A 52 -9.24 5.94 -3.14
N LEU A 53 -9.68 5.96 -1.87
CA LEU A 53 -8.86 5.53 -0.74
C LEU A 53 -8.87 4.00 -0.55
N ASP A 54 -9.80 3.29 -1.17
CA ASP A 54 -9.81 1.82 -1.18
C ASP A 54 -8.84 1.30 -2.25
N PRO A 55 -7.73 0.62 -1.87
CA PRO A 55 -6.77 0.10 -2.84
C PRO A 55 -7.37 -0.92 -3.82
N THR A 56 -8.51 -1.53 -3.52
CA THR A 56 -9.16 -2.50 -4.41
C THR A 56 -9.93 -1.83 -5.55
N LEU A 57 -10.46 -0.63 -5.32
CA LEU A 57 -11.30 0.13 -6.25
C LEU A 57 -10.53 1.25 -6.94
N ALA A 58 -9.59 1.88 -6.24
CA ALA A 58 -8.82 3.01 -6.73
C ALA A 58 -8.13 2.72 -8.07
N PRO A 59 -8.02 3.67 -8.98
CA PRO A 59 -7.17 3.55 -10.17
C PRO A 59 -5.71 3.30 -9.79
N LEU A 60 -4.96 2.54 -10.62
CA LEU A 60 -3.63 2.07 -10.25
C LEU A 60 -2.62 3.19 -10.00
N ASP A 61 -2.67 4.26 -10.78
CA ASP A 61 -1.85 5.46 -10.59
C ASP A 61 -2.13 6.17 -9.25
N PHE A 62 -3.39 6.11 -8.78
CA PHE A 62 -3.76 6.63 -7.45
C PHE A 62 -3.28 5.68 -6.33
N VAL A 63 -3.31 4.36 -6.55
CA VAL A 63 -2.72 3.38 -5.62
C VAL A 63 -1.22 3.65 -5.45
N ASP A 64 -0.49 3.95 -6.52
CA ASP A 64 0.93 4.28 -6.45
C ASP A 64 1.19 5.60 -5.71
N TRP A 65 0.32 6.58 -5.91
CA TRP A 65 0.36 7.83 -5.15
C TRP A 65 0.10 7.58 -3.66
N LEU A 66 -0.91 6.75 -3.30
CA LEU A 66 -1.16 6.34 -1.91
C LEU A 66 0.03 5.60 -1.31
N ALA A 67 0.71 4.74 -2.09
CA ALA A 67 1.92 4.04 -1.65
C ALA A 67 3.01 5.03 -1.19
N GLY A 68 3.19 6.14 -1.92
CA GLY A 68 4.11 7.22 -1.55
C GLY A 68 3.77 7.84 -0.18
N TRP A 69 2.49 8.11 0.07
CA TRP A 69 2.03 8.62 1.36
C TRP A 69 2.24 7.65 2.51
N LEU A 70 2.10 6.35 2.24
CA LEU A 70 2.35 5.29 3.22
C LEU A 70 3.85 4.99 3.37
N GLY A 71 4.74 5.62 2.60
CA GLY A 71 6.17 5.35 2.63
C GLY A 71 6.55 3.96 2.14
N VAL A 72 5.70 3.31 1.34
CA VAL A 72 5.99 2.05 0.67
C VAL A 72 6.29 2.30 -0.80
N VAL A 73 7.24 1.56 -1.35
CA VAL A 73 7.64 1.70 -2.75
C VAL A 73 7.29 0.41 -3.49
N PRO A 74 6.15 0.38 -4.22
CA PRO A 74 5.84 -0.76 -5.07
C PRO A 74 6.82 -0.85 -6.23
N ASP A 75 7.05 -2.06 -6.72
CA ASP A 75 7.80 -2.27 -7.94
C ASP A 75 6.92 -1.98 -9.15
N GLU A 76 7.43 -1.22 -10.10
CA GLU A 76 6.74 -0.97 -11.36
C GLU A 76 6.49 -2.27 -12.15
N GLY A 77 7.38 -3.25 -12.04
CA GLY A 77 7.24 -4.58 -12.64
C GLY A 77 6.26 -5.50 -11.93
N TRP A 78 5.71 -5.11 -10.77
CA TRP A 78 4.75 -5.95 -10.08
C TRP A 78 3.37 -5.90 -10.73
N PRO A 79 2.65 -7.05 -10.76
CA PRO A 79 1.24 -7.07 -11.15
C PRO A 79 0.42 -6.10 -10.30
N ALA A 80 -0.60 -5.49 -10.92
CA ALA A 80 -1.48 -4.53 -10.24
C ALA A 80 -2.06 -5.08 -8.93
N ALA A 81 -2.42 -6.36 -8.87
CA ALA A 81 -2.95 -7.01 -7.67
C ALA A 81 -1.96 -6.94 -6.50
N ARG A 82 -0.66 -7.18 -6.75
CA ARG A 82 0.39 -7.14 -5.71
C ARG A 82 0.63 -5.70 -5.22
N ARG A 83 0.60 -4.72 -6.12
CA ARG A 83 0.75 -3.30 -5.77
C ARG A 83 -0.39 -2.85 -4.86
N ARG A 84 -1.63 -3.26 -5.19
CA ARG A 84 -2.82 -3.01 -4.36
C ARG A 84 -2.73 -3.68 -2.99
N GLU A 85 -2.29 -4.93 -2.95
CA GLU A 85 -2.13 -5.68 -1.71
C GLU A 85 -1.07 -5.03 -0.79
N LEU A 86 0.04 -4.52 -1.34
CA LEU A 86 1.05 -3.80 -0.57
C LEU A 86 0.45 -2.59 0.14
N VAL A 87 -0.32 -1.78 -0.58
CA VAL A 87 -0.98 -0.59 -0.02
C VAL A 87 -2.01 -0.99 1.04
N ALA A 88 -2.86 -1.96 0.75
CA ALA A 88 -3.88 -2.44 1.68
C ALA A 88 -3.29 -2.99 2.99
N ARG A 89 -2.10 -3.60 2.93
CA ARG A 89 -1.44 -4.22 4.09
C ARG A 89 -0.40 -3.33 4.76
N ALA A 90 -0.08 -2.17 4.22
CA ALA A 90 1.02 -1.31 4.68
C ALA A 90 0.96 -1.04 6.19
N VAL A 91 -0.19 -0.63 6.71
CA VAL A 91 -0.37 -0.35 8.16
C VAL A 91 -0.11 -1.60 9.01
N THR A 92 -0.57 -2.77 8.56
CA THR A 92 -0.34 -4.04 9.27
C THR A 92 1.14 -4.43 9.27
N LEU A 93 1.82 -4.23 8.14
CA LEU A 93 3.26 -4.47 8.03
C LEU A 93 4.06 -3.54 8.94
N TYR A 94 3.67 -2.26 9.03
CA TYR A 94 4.32 -1.32 9.95
C TYR A 94 4.15 -1.68 11.42
N ARG A 95 2.96 -2.13 11.81
CA ARG A 95 2.71 -2.59 13.20
C ARG A 95 3.59 -3.77 13.60
N ARG A 96 4.07 -4.56 12.62
CA ARG A 96 4.91 -5.74 12.83
C ARG A 96 6.37 -5.51 12.44
N ARG A 97 6.73 -4.28 12.13
CA ARG A 97 8.11 -3.95 11.75
C ARG A 97 9.09 -4.36 12.86
N GLY A 98 10.24 -4.91 12.46
CA GLY A 98 11.27 -5.38 13.38
C GLY A 98 10.98 -6.73 14.04
N THR A 99 9.89 -7.42 13.68
CA THR A 99 9.61 -8.78 14.12
C THR A 99 9.91 -9.80 13.02
N VAL A 100 10.25 -11.03 13.40
CA VAL A 100 10.42 -12.18 12.49
C VAL A 100 9.22 -12.35 11.58
N ARG A 101 8.02 -12.28 12.15
CA ARG A 101 6.77 -12.41 11.42
C ARG A 101 6.57 -11.26 10.42
N GLY A 102 6.84 -10.02 10.83
CA GLY A 102 6.71 -8.86 9.96
C GLY A 102 7.67 -8.92 8.76
N LEU A 103 8.92 -9.34 9.01
CA LEU A 103 9.89 -9.53 7.95
C LEU A 103 9.47 -10.65 7.00
N ALA A 104 9.00 -11.79 7.51
CA ALA A 104 8.50 -12.88 6.67
C ALA A 104 7.32 -12.46 5.80
N GLU A 105 6.32 -11.76 6.36
CA GLU A 105 5.16 -11.25 5.62
C GLU A 105 5.57 -10.26 4.52
N GLN A 106 6.51 -9.36 4.81
CA GLN A 106 6.98 -8.37 3.84
C GLN A 106 7.75 -9.02 2.68
N VAL A 107 8.63 -9.98 2.99
CA VAL A 107 9.37 -10.72 1.96
C VAL A 107 8.44 -11.60 1.14
N ALA A 108 7.47 -12.28 1.76
CA ALA A 108 6.48 -13.09 1.07
C ALA A 108 5.63 -12.25 0.10
N LEU A 109 5.20 -11.07 0.52
CA LEU A 109 4.46 -10.15 -0.34
C LEU A 109 5.31 -9.69 -1.54
N ALA A 110 6.60 -9.40 -1.31
CA ALA A 110 7.50 -8.91 -2.35
C ALA A 110 7.87 -10.00 -3.37
N THR A 111 8.04 -11.25 -2.91
CA THR A 111 8.50 -12.34 -3.78
C THR A 111 7.37 -13.22 -4.32
N GLY A 112 6.24 -13.30 -3.58
CA GLY A 112 5.17 -14.27 -3.83
C GLY A 112 5.52 -15.69 -3.38
N GLY A 113 6.68 -15.90 -2.73
CA GLY A 113 7.17 -17.19 -2.27
C GLY A 113 6.79 -17.53 -0.84
N LYS A 114 7.09 -18.77 -0.43
CA LYS A 114 7.04 -19.17 0.96
C LYS A 114 8.31 -18.74 1.67
N VAL A 115 8.17 -18.04 2.79
CA VAL A 115 9.30 -17.43 3.50
C VAL A 115 9.39 -17.98 4.92
N GLU A 116 10.59 -18.41 5.28
CA GLU A 116 10.96 -18.77 6.63
C GLU A 116 12.03 -17.80 7.12
N VAL A 117 11.80 -17.22 8.30
CA VAL A 117 12.76 -16.31 8.94
C VAL A 117 13.14 -16.86 10.29
N ARG A 118 14.44 -16.94 10.55
CA ARG A 118 15.01 -17.32 11.85
C ARG A 118 15.95 -16.25 12.30
N ASP A 119 15.80 -15.80 13.54
CA ASP A 119 16.76 -14.90 14.17
C ASP A 119 17.61 -15.65 15.21
N SER A 120 18.72 -15.01 15.60
CA SER A 120 19.60 -15.52 16.65
C SER A 120 19.12 -15.14 18.05
N GLY A 121 18.10 -14.31 18.15
CA GLY A 121 17.50 -13.88 19.41
C GLY A 121 16.60 -14.93 20.03
N GLY A 122 16.15 -14.64 21.22
CA GLY A 122 15.18 -15.49 21.90
C GLY A 122 14.61 -14.80 23.14
N VAL A 123 13.46 -15.28 23.54
CA VAL A 123 12.84 -14.91 24.82
C VAL A 123 12.57 -16.19 25.59
N SER A 124 13.06 -16.27 26.81
CA SER A 124 12.73 -17.38 27.72
C SER A 124 12.41 -16.84 29.11
N TRP A 125 11.57 -17.59 29.80
CA TRP A 125 11.29 -17.35 31.20
C TRP A 125 12.05 -18.37 32.05
N SER A 126 12.63 -17.93 33.15
CA SER A 126 13.30 -18.81 34.14
C SER A 126 12.83 -18.46 35.52
N GLY A 127 12.46 -19.45 36.29
CA GLY A 127 12.20 -19.31 37.75
C GLY A 127 13.47 -19.24 38.59
N THR A 128 14.64 -19.46 38.00
CA THR A 128 15.94 -19.36 38.67
C THR A 128 16.63 -18.05 38.33
N PRO A 129 17.03 -17.23 39.32
CA PRO A 129 17.79 -16.01 39.09
C PRO A 129 19.09 -16.31 38.33
N SER A 130 19.51 -15.43 37.43
CA SER A 130 20.76 -15.54 36.63
C SER A 130 20.84 -16.80 35.75
N GLY A 131 19.68 -17.35 35.34
CA GLY A 131 19.64 -18.42 34.33
C GLY A 131 20.27 -18.03 33.00
N PRO A 132 20.63 -18.98 32.12
CA PRO A 132 21.24 -18.68 30.84
C PRO A 132 20.28 -17.83 29.98
N LEU A 133 20.82 -16.81 29.33
CA LEU A 133 20.05 -16.02 28.36
C LEU A 133 19.82 -16.83 27.09
N PRO A 134 18.62 -16.74 26.48
CA PRO A 134 18.35 -17.41 25.22
C PRO A 134 19.02 -16.68 24.05
N GLY A 135 19.25 -17.42 22.97
CA GLY A 135 19.86 -16.88 21.75
C GLY A 135 21.38 -16.96 21.75
N SER A 136 21.99 -16.36 20.73
CA SER A 136 23.44 -16.23 20.56
C SER A 136 23.88 -14.78 20.76
N GLY A 137 25.15 -14.55 21.09
CA GLY A 137 25.73 -13.23 21.28
C GLY A 137 25.80 -12.40 19.99
N ASP A 138 25.78 -13.06 18.82
CA ASP A 138 25.84 -12.40 17.51
C ASP A 138 24.43 -12.19 16.96
N ALA A 139 24.06 -10.93 16.81
CA ALA A 139 22.74 -10.56 16.26
C ALA A 139 22.67 -10.86 14.75
N ALA A 140 21.95 -11.88 14.38
CA ALA A 140 21.82 -12.31 12.99
C ALA A 140 20.39 -12.77 12.65
N VAL A 141 19.98 -12.58 11.40
CA VAL A 141 18.74 -13.08 10.85
C VAL A 141 19.00 -13.87 9.56
N ARG A 142 18.38 -15.02 9.44
CA ARG A 142 18.37 -15.84 8.22
C ARG A 142 17.00 -15.79 7.58
N VAL A 143 16.96 -15.51 6.28
CA VAL A 143 15.74 -15.47 5.47
C VAL A 143 15.86 -16.52 4.38
N LEU A 144 15.02 -17.53 4.42
CA LEU A 144 14.90 -18.57 3.41
C LEU A 144 13.64 -18.32 2.58
N VAL A 145 13.81 -18.13 1.28
CA VAL A 145 12.71 -17.91 0.35
C VAL A 145 12.59 -19.10 -0.60
N ARG A 146 11.43 -19.73 -0.64
CA ARG A 146 11.12 -20.83 -1.58
C ARG A 146 10.27 -20.30 -2.71
N LEU A 147 10.73 -20.46 -3.94
CA LEU A 147 10.07 -20.02 -5.17
C LEU A 147 9.99 -21.16 -6.17
N ASP A 148 8.91 -21.20 -6.94
CA ASP A 148 8.78 -22.15 -8.05
C ASP A 148 9.83 -21.89 -9.15
N ASP A 149 10.21 -20.63 -9.34
CA ASP A 149 11.24 -20.22 -10.31
C ASP A 149 12.16 -19.16 -9.68
N PRO A 150 13.26 -19.56 -9.05
CA PRO A 150 14.24 -18.65 -8.45
C PRO A 150 14.93 -17.70 -9.44
N SER A 151 15.00 -18.08 -10.72
CA SER A 151 15.71 -17.29 -11.74
C SER A 151 15.04 -15.94 -12.07
N LYS A 152 13.75 -15.82 -11.77
CA LYS A 152 12.97 -14.59 -11.98
C LYS A 152 13.13 -13.57 -10.85
N LEU A 153 13.82 -13.93 -9.78
CA LEU A 153 13.98 -13.06 -8.62
C LEU A 153 15.26 -12.22 -8.76
N ASP A 154 15.13 -10.91 -8.62
CA ASP A 154 16.27 -10.02 -8.43
C ASP A 154 16.78 -10.13 -6.99
N GLN A 155 17.84 -10.90 -6.80
CA GLN A 155 18.45 -11.14 -5.48
C GLN A 155 18.94 -9.83 -4.83
N ARG A 156 19.53 -8.90 -5.59
CA ARG A 156 20.01 -7.62 -5.05
C ARG A 156 18.85 -6.79 -4.49
N ARG A 157 17.70 -6.87 -5.13
CA ARG A 157 16.50 -6.19 -4.68
C ARG A 157 15.95 -6.82 -3.42
N LEU A 158 15.92 -8.16 -3.35
CA LEU A 158 15.52 -8.87 -2.15
C LEU A 158 16.42 -8.53 -0.97
N GLU A 159 17.74 -8.50 -1.16
CA GLU A 159 18.70 -8.11 -0.11
C GLU A 159 18.46 -6.67 0.38
N ARG A 160 18.21 -5.72 -0.52
CA ARG A 160 17.86 -4.34 -0.14
C ARG A 160 16.58 -4.27 0.67
N LEU A 161 15.55 -5.03 0.29
CA LEU A 161 14.29 -5.11 1.01
C LEU A 161 14.50 -5.66 2.43
N VAL A 162 15.23 -6.75 2.58
CA VAL A 162 15.56 -7.34 3.89
C VAL A 162 16.38 -6.36 4.72
N ALA A 163 17.38 -5.71 4.13
CA ALA A 163 18.22 -4.71 4.80
C ALA A 163 17.40 -3.53 5.33
N ALA A 164 16.39 -3.08 4.58
CA ALA A 164 15.51 -1.98 4.99
C ALA A 164 14.48 -2.37 6.07
N ALA A 165 14.09 -3.66 6.10
CA ALA A 165 13.04 -4.15 6.98
C ALA A 165 13.53 -4.64 8.36
N LYS A 166 14.79 -5.05 8.45
CA LYS A 166 15.43 -5.51 9.70
C LYS A 166 16.03 -4.36 10.51
N PRO A 167 16.34 -4.54 11.79
CA PRO A 167 17.13 -3.59 12.57
C PRO A 167 18.56 -3.42 11.98
N ALA A 168 19.08 -2.20 11.99
CA ALA A 168 20.34 -1.86 11.33
C ALA A 168 21.55 -2.67 11.84
N HIS A 169 21.59 -2.96 13.13
CA HIS A 169 22.71 -3.67 13.79
C HIS A 169 22.69 -5.20 13.58
N VAL A 170 21.61 -5.77 13.04
CA VAL A 170 21.46 -7.22 12.83
C VAL A 170 22.10 -7.61 11.50
N ALA A 171 23.04 -8.54 11.48
CA ALA A 171 23.52 -9.14 10.23
C ALA A 171 22.40 -9.95 9.57
N HIS A 172 22.41 -10.06 8.25
CA HIS A 172 21.40 -10.89 7.56
C HIS A 172 22.04 -11.77 6.49
N HIS A 173 21.42 -12.93 6.29
CA HIS A 173 21.74 -13.85 5.21
C HIS A 173 20.44 -14.24 4.51
N VAL A 174 20.42 -14.09 3.19
CA VAL A 174 19.27 -14.43 2.36
C VAL A 174 19.62 -15.59 1.46
N GLU A 175 18.79 -16.62 1.50
CA GLU A 175 18.91 -17.82 0.69
C GLU A 175 17.63 -18.01 -0.13
N VAL A 176 17.76 -18.26 -1.41
CA VAL A 176 16.64 -18.51 -2.32
C VAL A 176 16.79 -19.91 -2.87
N VAL A 177 15.76 -20.72 -2.67
CA VAL A 177 15.75 -22.12 -3.08
C VAL A 177 14.55 -22.42 -3.96
N GLY A 178 14.69 -23.43 -4.81
CA GLY A 178 13.60 -24.00 -5.57
C GLY A 178 12.58 -24.72 -4.68
N PRO A 179 11.56 -25.31 -5.27
CA PRO A 179 10.49 -26.05 -4.58
C PRO A 179 11.01 -27.26 -3.82
#